data_c906ce9a3ab4407ec65ec6f539af96dc
#
_entry.id   c906ce9a3ab4407ec65ec6f539af96dc
#
_cell.length_a   1.000
_cell.length_b   1.000
_cell.length_c   1.000
_cell.angle_alpha   90.00
_cell.angle_beta   90.00
_cell.angle_gamma   90.00
#
_symmetry.space_group_name_H-M   'P 1'
#
loop_
_entity.id
_entity.type
_entity.pdbx_description
1 polymer ?
#
loop_
_entity_poly.entity_id
_entity_poly.type
_entity_poly.pdbx_seq_one_letter_code
_entity_poly.pdbx_strand_id
1 'polypeptide(L)'
;MGCSHHWRGQAALATAYFLRRTELSFIVLDAEEAAGGAWRHGWNSLRLFSPATWSSIPGWMMPAVQDGYPSREHVIDYLTQYEARYQFPIERPVRVTSIERVTGALRVHSESSHWDAKAVVSATGTWSNPNIPSYPGAELFRGQQLHSADYVEPQAFSGKRVLVVGGGNSGAQILAEVSKVADATWVTPTDPLFLPDDVDGRVLFERATERWKAQMEGRVIEQPVGGLGDVVMVPPVVEARERGVLHAVRPFARFTPDGVVWADGSETAVDAVIWCTGFKPALGHLQPLGCY
;
A
#
# COMPACT_ATOMS: atom_id res chain seq x y z
N MET A 1 18.37 -28.11 -1.84
CA MET A 1 18.93 -26.76 -1.68
C MET A 1 17.87 -25.74 -2.03
N GLY A 2 17.52 -24.98 -1.06
CA GLY A 2 16.27 -24.26 -0.96
C GLY A 2 16.16 -23.00 -1.80
N CYS A 3 14.93 -22.61 -2.02
CA CYS A 3 14.54 -21.32 -2.52
C CYS A 3 14.41 -20.41 -1.29
N SER A 4 15.18 -19.35 -1.16
CA SER A 4 14.96 -18.35 -0.11
C SER A 4 14.08 -17.23 -0.64
N HIS A 5 13.12 -16.79 0.16
CA HIS A 5 12.16 -15.78 -0.23
C HIS A 5 12.25 -14.59 0.71
N HIS A 6 12.30 -13.39 0.14
CA HIS A 6 12.26 -12.15 0.90
C HIS A 6 10.85 -11.58 0.84
N TRP A 7 10.16 -11.47 1.99
CA TRP A 7 8.72 -11.41 1.98
C TRP A 7 8.10 -10.40 2.94
N ARG A 8 6.99 -9.79 2.48
CA ARG A 8 6.01 -9.11 3.32
C ARG A 8 4.61 -9.42 2.83
N GLY A 9 3.75 -10.05 3.66
CA GLY A 9 2.32 -10.15 3.46
C GLY A 9 1.80 -11.26 2.54
N GLN A 10 0.65 -11.02 1.92
CA GLN A 10 -0.20 -12.00 1.25
C GLN A 10 0.47 -12.76 0.10
N ALA A 11 1.25 -12.06 -0.74
CA ALA A 11 1.94 -12.70 -1.88
C ALA A 11 2.94 -13.75 -1.44
N ALA A 12 3.57 -13.51 -0.29
CA ALA A 12 4.47 -14.41 0.39
C ALA A 12 3.83 -15.70 0.78
N LEU A 13 2.83 -15.57 1.58
CA LEU A 13 2.11 -16.70 2.12
C LEU A 13 1.45 -17.51 1.00
N ALA A 14 0.91 -16.83 -0.03
CA ALA A 14 0.36 -17.48 -1.19
C ALA A 14 1.39 -18.35 -1.94
N THR A 15 2.61 -17.86 -2.14
CA THR A 15 3.64 -18.68 -2.79
C THR A 15 4.14 -19.78 -1.87
N ALA A 16 4.37 -19.51 -0.58
CA ALA A 16 4.75 -20.54 0.39
C ALA A 16 3.71 -21.67 0.43
N TYR A 17 2.43 -21.34 0.30
CA TYR A 17 1.36 -22.34 0.19
C TYR A 17 1.56 -23.30 -0.98
N PHE A 18 1.96 -22.82 -2.15
CA PHE A 18 2.24 -23.69 -3.30
C PHE A 18 3.57 -24.43 -3.15
N LEU A 19 4.61 -23.77 -2.66
CA LEU A 19 5.93 -24.37 -2.49
C LEU A 19 5.93 -25.56 -1.49
N ARG A 20 5.15 -25.47 -0.40
CA ARG A 20 5.00 -26.58 0.55
C ARG A 20 4.45 -27.88 -0.06
N ARG A 21 3.88 -27.80 -1.25
CA ARG A 21 3.32 -28.95 -2.00
C ARG A 21 4.33 -29.54 -2.98
N THR A 22 5.55 -29.04 -2.98
CA THR A 22 6.66 -29.51 -3.81
C THR A 22 7.71 -30.17 -2.94
N GLU A 23 8.70 -30.80 -3.55
CA GLU A 23 9.88 -31.36 -2.87
C GLU A 23 10.97 -30.29 -2.61
N LEU A 24 10.70 -29.02 -2.94
CA LEU A 24 11.66 -27.94 -2.75
C LEU A 24 11.73 -27.56 -1.26
N SER A 25 12.94 -27.53 -0.72
CA SER A 25 13.18 -26.87 0.56
C SER A 25 13.18 -25.36 0.36
N PHE A 26 12.49 -24.63 1.22
CA PHE A 26 12.43 -23.17 1.16
C PHE A 26 12.40 -22.57 2.57
N ILE A 27 12.75 -21.32 2.65
CA ILE A 27 12.63 -20.47 3.83
C ILE A 27 11.99 -19.14 3.44
N VAL A 28 11.25 -18.56 4.35
CA VAL A 28 10.67 -17.22 4.22
C VAL A 28 11.43 -16.28 5.15
N LEU A 29 12.03 -15.22 4.61
CA LEU A 29 12.70 -14.18 5.40
C LEU A 29 11.79 -12.97 5.50
N ASP A 30 11.38 -12.58 6.69
CA ASP A 30 10.46 -11.47 6.92
C ASP A 30 11.08 -10.43 7.85
N ALA A 31 11.07 -9.17 7.41
CA ALA A 31 11.64 -8.06 8.17
C ALA A 31 10.73 -7.58 9.32
N GLU A 32 9.50 -8.05 9.39
CA GLU A 32 8.58 -7.74 10.49
C GLU A 32 8.88 -8.58 11.72
N GLU A 33 8.45 -8.12 12.88
CA GLU A 33 8.58 -8.87 14.14
C GLU A 33 7.49 -9.93 14.32
N ALA A 34 6.37 -9.78 13.59
CA ALA A 34 5.22 -10.67 13.69
C ALA A 34 4.44 -10.74 12.36
N ALA A 35 3.53 -11.72 12.27
CA ALA A 35 2.64 -11.92 11.15
C ALA A 35 1.74 -10.71 10.84
N GLY A 36 1.22 -10.63 9.61
CA GLY A 36 0.32 -9.56 9.15
C GLY A 36 0.91 -8.63 8.10
N GLY A 37 2.24 -8.63 7.92
CA GLY A 37 2.93 -7.84 6.90
C GLY A 37 2.57 -6.36 6.94
N ALA A 38 2.38 -5.73 5.78
CA ALA A 38 2.07 -4.30 5.67
C ALA A 38 0.77 -3.86 6.38
N TRP A 39 -0.17 -4.78 6.64
CA TRP A 39 -1.39 -4.47 7.38
C TRP A 39 -1.14 -3.98 8.80
N ARG A 40 -0.02 -4.38 9.42
CA ARG A 40 0.38 -3.91 10.75
C ARG A 40 0.62 -2.41 10.83
N HIS A 41 0.98 -1.80 9.69
CA HIS A 41 1.32 -0.39 9.56
C HIS A 41 0.17 0.47 9.00
N GLY A 42 -0.95 -0.14 8.61
CA GLY A 42 -2.13 0.59 8.16
C GLY A 42 -2.73 1.44 9.28
N TRP A 43 -3.45 2.49 8.95
CA TRP A 43 -4.14 3.34 9.94
C TRP A 43 -5.29 2.61 10.64
N ASN A 44 -5.69 3.10 11.80
CA ASN A 44 -6.58 2.38 12.72
C ASN A 44 -7.92 1.97 12.11
N SER A 45 -8.54 2.81 11.28
CA SER A 45 -9.83 2.55 10.65
C SER A 45 -9.74 1.85 9.31
N LEU A 46 -8.52 1.49 8.85
CA LEU A 46 -8.33 0.86 7.54
C LEU A 46 -9.14 -0.44 7.44
N ARG A 47 -9.88 -0.56 6.36
CA ARG A 47 -10.62 -1.76 5.98
C ARG A 47 -10.26 -2.20 4.57
N LEU A 48 -10.51 -3.45 4.28
CA LEU A 48 -10.63 -3.87 2.89
C LEU A 48 -11.78 -3.10 2.23
N PHE A 49 -11.74 -3.00 0.92
CA PHE A 49 -12.84 -2.47 0.09
C PHE A 49 -13.47 -3.57 -0.78
N SER A 50 -13.32 -4.82 -0.35
CA SER A 50 -13.89 -6.01 -0.98
C SER A 50 -14.27 -7.04 0.09
N PRO A 51 -15.22 -7.95 -0.20
CA PRO A 51 -15.60 -9.02 0.73
C PRO A 51 -14.44 -9.94 1.11
N ALA A 52 -14.49 -10.51 2.30
CA ALA A 52 -13.46 -11.41 2.83
C ALA A 52 -13.09 -12.54 1.86
N THR A 53 -14.09 -13.12 1.17
CA THR A 53 -13.90 -14.19 0.20
C THR A 53 -12.99 -13.81 -0.96
N TRP A 54 -13.06 -12.55 -1.43
CA TRP A 54 -12.24 -12.03 -2.52
C TRP A 54 -10.82 -11.64 -2.10
N SER A 55 -10.61 -11.46 -0.81
CA SER A 55 -9.30 -11.15 -0.24
C SER A 55 -8.62 -12.37 0.37
N SER A 56 -9.20 -13.55 0.19
CA SER A 56 -8.64 -14.82 0.65
C SER A 56 -7.40 -15.20 -0.14
N ILE A 57 -6.42 -15.77 0.53
CA ILE A 57 -5.25 -16.38 -0.11
C ILE A 57 -5.44 -17.90 -0.25
N PRO A 58 -4.67 -18.57 -1.13
CA PRO A 58 -4.91 -19.98 -1.47
C PRO A 58 -5.01 -20.94 -0.28
N GLY A 59 -5.95 -21.86 -0.33
CA GLY A 59 -6.05 -22.99 0.60
C GLY A 59 -6.90 -22.77 1.83
N TRP A 60 -7.13 -21.55 2.26
CA TRP A 60 -8.03 -21.22 3.36
C TRP A 60 -8.72 -19.88 3.15
N MET A 61 -10.05 -19.92 3.16
CA MET A 61 -10.86 -18.72 2.99
C MET A 61 -10.77 -17.83 4.23
N MET A 62 -10.67 -16.53 4.02
CA MET A 62 -10.75 -15.55 5.09
C MET A 62 -12.15 -15.66 5.74
N PRO A 63 -12.23 -15.77 7.07
CA PRO A 63 -13.52 -15.80 7.76
C PRO A 63 -14.38 -14.59 7.40
N ALA A 64 -15.66 -14.84 7.16
CA ALA A 64 -16.59 -13.76 6.84
C ALA A 64 -16.76 -12.81 8.04
N VAL A 65 -17.01 -11.55 7.75
CA VAL A 65 -17.42 -10.55 8.75
C VAL A 65 -18.93 -10.37 8.70
N GLN A 66 -19.53 -9.97 9.82
CA GLN A 66 -20.99 -9.78 9.89
C GLN A 66 -21.44 -8.54 9.12
N ASP A 67 -20.66 -7.44 9.22
CA ASP A 67 -21.01 -6.17 8.62
C ASP A 67 -19.85 -5.56 7.82
N GLY A 68 -20.16 -5.16 6.59
CA GLY A 68 -19.23 -4.41 5.74
C GLY A 68 -18.02 -5.21 5.26
N TYR A 69 -16.90 -4.55 5.19
CA TYR A 69 -15.62 -5.14 4.77
C TYR A 69 -14.71 -5.43 5.96
N PRO A 70 -13.85 -6.47 5.88
CA PRO A 70 -12.91 -6.84 6.93
C PRO A 70 -12.04 -5.66 7.38
N SER A 71 -11.91 -5.48 8.69
CA SER A 71 -11.02 -4.49 9.28
C SER A 71 -9.55 -4.89 9.13
N ARG A 72 -8.65 -3.94 9.36
CA ARG A 72 -7.22 -4.15 9.47
C ARG A 72 -6.87 -5.31 10.42
N GLU A 73 -7.45 -5.31 11.62
CA GLU A 73 -7.24 -6.34 12.64
C GLU A 73 -7.69 -7.71 12.15
N HIS A 74 -8.85 -7.78 11.49
CA HIS A 74 -9.35 -9.04 10.92
C HIS A 74 -8.39 -9.62 9.88
N VAL A 75 -7.79 -8.77 9.04
CA VAL A 75 -6.78 -9.20 8.07
C VAL A 75 -5.50 -9.67 8.76
N ILE A 76 -5.02 -8.95 9.77
CA ILE A 76 -3.84 -9.35 10.55
C ILE A 76 -4.07 -10.71 11.22
N ASP A 77 -5.22 -10.90 11.85
CA ASP A 77 -5.60 -12.15 12.50
C ASP A 77 -5.68 -13.30 11.49
N TYR A 78 -6.29 -13.06 10.33
CA TYR A 78 -6.35 -14.05 9.26
C TYR A 78 -4.95 -14.48 8.80
N LEU A 79 -4.06 -13.53 8.52
CA LEU A 79 -2.69 -13.83 8.08
C LEU A 79 -1.90 -14.55 9.16
N THR A 80 -2.07 -14.18 10.42
CA THR A 80 -1.44 -14.84 11.57
C THR A 80 -1.90 -16.29 11.69
N GLN A 81 -3.20 -16.53 11.63
CA GLN A 81 -3.76 -17.88 11.67
C GLN A 81 -3.38 -18.70 10.44
N TYR A 82 -3.24 -18.06 9.27
CA TYR A 82 -2.80 -18.72 8.04
C TYR A 82 -1.37 -19.24 8.17
N GLU A 83 -0.46 -18.46 8.72
CA GLU A 83 0.92 -18.91 9.00
C GLU A 83 0.95 -20.08 9.97
N ALA A 84 0.23 -19.98 11.07
CA ALA A 84 0.14 -21.03 12.08
C ALA A 84 -0.47 -22.31 11.50
N ARG A 85 -1.52 -22.19 10.66
CA ARG A 85 -2.21 -23.31 10.03
C ARG A 85 -1.28 -24.15 9.13
N TYR A 86 -0.42 -23.48 8.37
CA TYR A 86 0.42 -24.14 7.39
C TYR A 86 1.86 -24.35 7.85
N GLN A 87 2.22 -23.82 9.02
CA GLN A 87 3.54 -24.00 9.67
C GLN A 87 4.71 -23.69 8.71
N PHE A 88 4.63 -22.55 8.04
CA PHE A 88 5.69 -22.14 7.11
C PHE A 88 7.02 -21.90 7.84
N PRO A 89 8.16 -22.25 7.23
CA PRO A 89 9.48 -21.96 7.78
C PRO A 89 9.80 -20.47 7.61
N ILE A 90 9.35 -19.63 8.54
CA ILE A 90 9.53 -18.19 8.51
C ILE A 90 10.55 -17.78 9.56
N GLU A 91 11.57 -17.04 9.14
CA GLU A 91 12.53 -16.38 10.03
C GLU A 91 12.20 -14.89 10.17
N ARG A 92 12.10 -14.41 11.41
CA ARG A 92 11.77 -13.03 11.81
C ARG A 92 12.58 -12.60 13.04
N PRO A 93 12.93 -11.33 13.16
CA PRO A 93 12.95 -10.32 12.10
C PRO A 93 14.21 -10.49 11.24
N VAL A 94 14.06 -10.57 9.93
CA VAL A 94 15.17 -10.66 8.99
C VAL A 94 14.99 -9.66 7.86
N ARG A 95 15.74 -8.56 7.89
CA ARG A 95 15.77 -7.56 6.82
C ARG A 95 16.84 -7.92 5.80
N VAL A 96 16.44 -8.34 4.61
CA VAL A 96 17.37 -8.55 3.49
C VAL A 96 17.82 -7.20 2.95
N THR A 97 19.12 -7.03 2.83
CA THR A 97 19.76 -5.79 2.38
C THR A 97 20.21 -5.86 0.92
N SER A 98 20.66 -7.03 0.45
CA SER A 98 21.09 -7.23 -0.93
C SER A 98 21.02 -8.68 -1.36
N ILE A 99 20.96 -8.89 -2.68
CA ILE A 99 21.06 -10.20 -3.32
C ILE A 99 22.09 -10.11 -4.43
N GLU A 100 23.04 -11.02 -4.47
CA GLU A 100 24.09 -11.07 -5.48
C GLU A 100 24.21 -12.47 -6.09
N ARG A 101 24.85 -12.54 -7.26
CA ARG A 101 25.20 -13.81 -7.90
C ARG A 101 26.51 -14.33 -7.34
N VAL A 102 26.51 -15.58 -6.87
CA VAL A 102 27.71 -16.33 -6.51
C VAL A 102 27.78 -17.59 -7.37
N THR A 103 28.89 -18.33 -7.30
CA THR A 103 29.07 -19.54 -8.12
C THR A 103 27.95 -20.55 -7.84
N GLY A 104 27.08 -20.75 -8.82
CA GLY A 104 25.98 -21.72 -8.79
C GLY A 104 24.78 -21.36 -7.90
N ALA A 105 24.71 -20.14 -7.35
CA ALA A 105 23.65 -19.70 -6.45
C ALA A 105 23.39 -18.19 -6.50
N LEU A 106 22.35 -17.79 -5.79
CA LEU A 106 22.07 -16.42 -5.37
C LEU A 106 22.35 -16.32 -3.88
N ARG A 107 23.16 -15.38 -3.47
CA ARG A 107 23.42 -15.09 -2.05
C ARG A 107 22.54 -13.94 -1.60
N VAL A 108 21.74 -14.22 -0.59
CA VAL A 108 20.83 -13.27 0.07
C VAL A 108 21.50 -12.81 1.36
N HIS A 109 21.73 -11.50 1.48
CA HIS A 109 22.34 -10.89 2.66
C HIS A 109 21.32 -10.21 3.55
N SER A 110 21.49 -10.35 4.85
CA SER A 110 20.90 -9.49 5.87
C SER A 110 22.00 -8.76 6.65
N GLU A 111 21.62 -7.98 7.66
CA GLU A 111 22.59 -7.28 8.50
C GLU A 111 23.53 -8.23 9.26
N SER A 112 23.08 -9.44 9.60
CA SER A 112 23.80 -10.38 10.48
C SER A 112 24.05 -11.75 9.88
N SER A 113 23.44 -12.07 8.74
CA SER A 113 23.46 -13.42 8.17
C SER A 113 23.39 -13.42 6.65
N HIS A 114 23.65 -14.58 6.05
CA HIS A 114 23.41 -14.79 4.62
C HIS A 114 22.88 -16.20 4.34
N TRP A 115 22.19 -16.35 3.22
CA TRP A 115 21.65 -17.61 2.72
C TRP A 115 22.00 -17.78 1.25
N ASP A 116 22.41 -18.98 0.85
CA ASP A 116 22.64 -19.32 -0.55
C ASP A 116 21.46 -20.14 -1.08
N ALA A 117 20.86 -19.68 -2.17
CA ALA A 117 19.68 -20.29 -2.76
C ALA A 117 19.79 -20.42 -4.27
N LYS A 118 19.16 -21.43 -4.87
CA LYS A 118 19.09 -21.59 -6.34
C LYS A 118 18.18 -20.57 -6.99
N ALA A 119 17.15 -20.14 -6.28
CA ALA A 119 16.21 -19.15 -6.74
C ALA A 119 15.71 -18.28 -5.57
N VAL A 120 15.37 -17.05 -5.84
CA VAL A 120 14.75 -16.11 -4.90
C VAL A 120 13.49 -15.56 -5.52
N VAL A 121 12.40 -15.55 -4.75
CA VAL A 121 11.17 -14.83 -5.11
C VAL A 121 11.13 -13.58 -4.27
N SER A 122 11.13 -12.40 -4.86
CA SER A 122 10.95 -11.13 -4.16
C SER A 122 9.48 -10.78 -4.09
N ALA A 123 8.92 -10.74 -2.89
CA ALA A 123 7.53 -10.34 -2.65
C ALA A 123 7.45 -9.27 -1.55
N THR A 124 8.39 -8.35 -1.61
CA THR A 124 8.60 -7.26 -0.66
C THR A 124 7.50 -6.20 -0.68
N GLY A 125 6.60 -6.28 -1.67
CA GLY A 125 5.52 -5.31 -1.83
C GLY A 125 6.04 -3.89 -2.10
N THR A 126 5.28 -2.92 -1.60
CA THR A 126 5.53 -1.51 -1.87
C THR A 126 5.57 -0.64 -0.60
N TRP A 127 5.00 -1.10 0.51
CA TRP A 127 4.75 -0.30 1.72
C TRP A 127 6.00 0.40 2.28
N SER A 128 7.15 -0.24 2.24
CA SER A 128 8.41 0.32 2.74
C SER A 128 9.10 1.28 1.77
N ASN A 129 8.45 1.60 0.64
CA ASN A 129 8.97 2.54 -0.35
C ASN A 129 7.88 3.57 -0.74
N PRO A 130 7.46 4.43 0.21
CA PRO A 130 6.48 5.48 -0.06
C PRO A 130 7.00 6.46 -1.10
N ASN A 131 6.11 6.95 -1.97
CA ASN A 131 6.43 7.91 -2.99
C ASN A 131 6.04 9.32 -2.54
N ILE A 132 7.00 10.10 -2.04
CA ILE A 132 6.80 11.52 -1.71
C ILE A 132 7.34 12.35 -2.86
N PRO A 133 6.50 13.18 -3.52
CA PRO A 133 6.95 14.04 -4.60
C PRO A 133 7.86 15.16 -4.06
N SER A 134 8.83 15.56 -4.86
CA SER A 134 9.67 16.73 -4.54
C SER A 134 8.90 18.00 -4.89
N TYR A 135 8.83 18.94 -3.94
CA TYR A 135 8.25 20.26 -4.15
C TYR A 135 9.25 21.35 -3.77
N PRO A 136 9.33 22.46 -4.55
CA PRO A 136 10.16 23.60 -4.19
C PRO A 136 9.79 24.14 -2.80
N GLY A 137 10.79 24.38 -1.95
CA GLY A 137 10.62 24.95 -0.61
C GLY A 137 10.11 23.94 0.44
N ALA A 138 10.04 22.64 0.14
CA ALA A 138 9.60 21.64 1.10
C ALA A 138 10.44 21.60 2.38
N GLU A 139 11.74 21.93 2.26
CA GLU A 139 12.69 22.04 3.37
C GLU A 139 12.51 23.27 4.25
N LEU A 140 11.77 24.27 3.76
CA LEU A 140 11.46 25.50 4.50
C LEU A 140 10.17 25.38 5.33
N PHE A 141 9.32 24.45 4.95
CA PHE A 141 8.01 24.29 5.57
C PHE A 141 8.13 23.83 7.01
N ARG A 142 7.57 24.61 7.92
CA ARG A 142 7.60 24.36 9.38
C ARG A 142 6.47 23.45 9.87
N GLY A 143 5.46 23.24 9.05
CA GLY A 143 4.36 22.33 9.35
C GLY A 143 4.77 20.86 9.25
N GLN A 144 3.86 19.99 9.60
CA GLN A 144 4.07 18.54 9.54
C GLN A 144 3.93 18.02 8.10
N GLN A 145 4.86 17.21 7.64
CA GLN A 145 4.72 16.41 6.42
C GLN A 145 4.78 14.93 6.79
N LEU A 146 3.83 14.13 6.31
CA LEU A 146 3.85 12.68 6.48
C LEU A 146 3.26 11.99 5.24
N HIS A 147 3.69 10.78 4.99
CA HIS A 147 3.06 9.93 3.98
C HIS A 147 1.86 9.17 4.59
N SER A 148 0.91 8.73 3.76
CA SER A 148 -0.21 7.89 4.21
C SER A 148 0.22 6.58 4.89
N ALA A 149 1.47 6.15 4.68
CA ALA A 149 2.07 5.02 5.39
C ALA A 149 2.28 5.29 6.89
N ASP A 150 2.42 6.56 7.27
CA ASP A 150 2.69 7.01 8.64
C ASP A 150 1.43 7.63 9.30
N TYR A 151 0.33 7.69 8.54
CA TYR A 151 -0.95 8.16 9.06
C TYR A 151 -1.57 7.09 9.96
N VAL A 152 -2.03 7.46 11.15
CA VAL A 152 -2.60 6.56 12.14
C VAL A 152 -4.08 6.85 12.39
N GLU A 153 -4.42 8.11 12.66
CA GLU A 153 -5.79 8.52 13.01
C GLU A 153 -5.99 10.04 12.83
N PRO A 154 -7.22 10.52 12.64
CA PRO A 154 -7.48 11.92 12.35
C PRO A 154 -7.25 12.86 13.53
N GLN A 155 -7.30 12.39 14.79
CA GLN A 155 -7.23 13.21 16.00
C GLN A 155 -5.95 14.04 16.09
N ALA A 156 -4.84 13.54 15.55
CA ALA A 156 -3.57 14.26 15.48
C ALA A 156 -3.64 15.59 14.70
N PHE A 157 -4.70 15.76 13.90
CA PHE A 157 -4.93 16.93 13.04
C PHE A 157 -6.06 17.83 13.52
N SER A 158 -6.63 17.60 14.69
CA SER A 158 -7.76 18.38 15.22
C SER A 158 -7.47 19.89 15.21
N GLY A 159 -8.36 20.67 14.57
CA GLY A 159 -8.28 22.11 14.45
C GLY A 159 -7.18 22.65 13.53
N LYS A 160 -6.47 21.78 12.80
CA LYS A 160 -5.40 22.15 11.86
C LYS A 160 -5.93 22.38 10.45
N ARG A 161 -5.17 23.12 9.65
CA ARG A 161 -5.34 23.25 8.20
C ARG A 161 -4.50 22.19 7.52
N VAL A 162 -5.14 21.25 6.84
CA VAL A 162 -4.48 20.04 6.34
C VAL A 162 -4.66 19.91 4.83
N LEU A 163 -3.57 19.69 4.10
CA LEU A 163 -3.66 19.26 2.70
C LEU A 163 -3.56 17.74 2.64
N VAL A 164 -4.55 17.10 2.01
CA VAL A 164 -4.50 15.68 1.65
C VAL A 164 -4.18 15.59 0.17
N VAL A 165 -2.99 15.12 -0.18
CA VAL A 165 -2.46 15.14 -1.55
C VAL A 165 -2.49 13.75 -2.16
N GLY A 166 -3.30 13.57 -3.20
CA GLY A 166 -3.44 12.32 -3.95
C GLY A 166 -4.89 11.92 -4.20
N GLY A 167 -5.22 11.54 -5.43
CA GLY A 167 -6.58 11.31 -5.92
C GLY A 167 -7.07 9.85 -5.86
N GLY A 168 -6.32 8.94 -5.23
CA GLY A 168 -6.71 7.53 -5.10
C GLY A 168 -7.45 7.21 -3.80
N ASN A 169 -7.65 5.90 -3.55
CA ASN A 169 -8.42 5.40 -2.41
C ASN A 169 -7.90 5.89 -1.05
N SER A 170 -6.58 5.89 -0.81
CA SER A 170 -6.02 6.39 0.45
C SER A 170 -6.31 7.87 0.65
N GLY A 171 -6.20 8.69 -0.41
CA GLY A 171 -6.51 10.12 -0.34
C GLY A 171 -7.96 10.38 0.03
N ALA A 172 -8.90 9.71 -0.63
CA ALA A 172 -10.32 9.86 -0.36
C ALA A 172 -10.72 9.39 1.06
N GLN A 173 -10.19 8.24 1.51
CA GLN A 173 -10.50 7.69 2.83
C GLN A 173 -9.90 8.54 3.95
N ILE A 174 -8.64 8.97 3.85
CA ILE A 174 -8.01 9.84 4.84
C ILE A 174 -8.67 11.22 4.86
N LEU A 175 -9.02 11.80 3.71
CA LEU A 175 -9.79 13.04 3.65
C LEU A 175 -11.13 12.89 4.37
N ALA A 176 -11.85 11.78 4.15
CA ALA A 176 -13.13 11.52 4.78
C ALA A 176 -13.07 11.54 6.32
N GLU A 177 -11.96 11.10 6.88
CA GLU A 177 -11.73 11.12 8.34
C GLU A 177 -11.21 12.48 8.84
N VAL A 178 -10.15 12.99 8.21
CA VAL A 178 -9.50 14.23 8.65
C VAL A 178 -10.44 15.43 8.55
N SER A 179 -11.30 15.49 7.52
CA SER A 179 -12.28 16.55 7.37
C SER A 179 -13.38 16.60 8.45
N LYS A 180 -13.44 15.63 9.35
CA LYS A 180 -14.34 15.64 10.52
C LYS A 180 -13.77 16.45 11.68
N VAL A 181 -12.46 16.63 11.74
CA VAL A 181 -11.74 17.23 12.89
C VAL A 181 -10.86 18.41 12.48
N ALA A 182 -10.60 18.60 11.20
CA ALA A 182 -9.67 19.57 10.66
C ALA A 182 -10.29 20.34 9.47
N ASP A 183 -9.72 21.48 9.13
CA ASP A 183 -9.95 22.17 7.87
C ASP A 183 -9.10 21.49 6.79
N ALA A 184 -9.70 20.56 6.06
CA ALA A 184 -9.00 19.69 5.13
C ALA A 184 -9.29 20.06 3.67
N THR A 185 -8.24 20.27 2.89
CA THR A 185 -8.30 20.50 1.44
C THR A 185 -7.73 19.30 0.69
N TRP A 186 -8.49 18.79 -0.27
CA TRP A 186 -8.06 17.71 -1.14
C TRP A 186 -7.30 18.23 -2.36
N VAL A 187 -6.08 17.77 -2.58
CA VAL A 187 -5.19 18.22 -3.67
C VAL A 187 -4.91 17.07 -4.63
N THR A 188 -5.29 17.22 -5.90
CA THR A 188 -5.12 16.18 -6.92
C THR A 188 -4.67 16.75 -8.27
N PRO A 189 -3.83 16.05 -9.05
CA PRO A 189 -3.37 16.52 -10.35
C PRO A 189 -4.49 16.56 -11.40
N THR A 190 -5.46 15.64 -11.28
CA THR A 190 -6.65 15.52 -12.15
C THR A 190 -7.88 15.32 -11.27
N ASP A 191 -9.07 15.46 -11.83
CA ASP A 191 -10.28 15.15 -11.09
C ASP A 191 -10.30 13.67 -10.69
N PRO A 192 -10.56 13.36 -9.41
CA PRO A 192 -10.69 11.98 -8.96
C PRO A 192 -11.84 11.28 -9.67
N LEU A 193 -11.62 10.03 -10.04
CA LEU A 193 -12.66 9.18 -10.62
C LEU A 193 -13.23 8.28 -9.52
N PHE A 194 -14.54 8.32 -9.38
CA PHE A 194 -15.27 7.52 -8.40
C PHE A 194 -15.96 6.34 -9.08
N LEU A 195 -15.85 5.17 -8.48
CA LEU A 195 -16.69 4.03 -8.87
C LEU A 195 -18.14 4.27 -8.44
N PRO A 196 -19.13 3.68 -9.13
CA PRO A 196 -20.51 3.67 -8.67
C PRO A 196 -20.64 3.11 -7.25
N ASP A 197 -21.62 3.58 -6.49
CA ASP A 197 -21.80 3.22 -5.07
C ASP A 197 -22.09 1.72 -4.85
N ASP A 198 -22.61 1.03 -5.84
CA ASP A 198 -22.88 -0.41 -5.85
C ASP A 198 -21.70 -1.27 -6.31
N VAL A 199 -20.56 -0.61 -6.62
CA VAL A 199 -19.34 -1.27 -7.10
C VAL A 199 -18.27 -1.21 -6.03
N ASP A 200 -17.74 -2.36 -5.67
CA ASP A 200 -16.65 -2.47 -4.70
C ASP A 200 -15.29 -2.85 -5.34
N GLY A 201 -14.30 -3.10 -4.50
CA GLY A 201 -12.93 -3.40 -4.93
C GLY A 201 -12.77 -4.66 -5.80
N ARG A 202 -13.81 -5.52 -5.95
CA ARG A 202 -13.77 -6.69 -6.85
C ARG A 202 -13.44 -6.27 -8.27
N VAL A 203 -14.03 -5.19 -8.74
CA VAL A 203 -13.77 -4.64 -10.08
C VAL A 203 -12.29 -4.28 -10.28
N LEU A 204 -11.63 -3.77 -9.23
CA LEU A 204 -10.19 -3.45 -9.31
C LEU A 204 -9.34 -4.72 -9.47
N PHE A 205 -9.70 -5.82 -8.80
CA PHE A 205 -9.02 -7.11 -8.95
C PHE A 205 -9.26 -7.73 -10.33
N GLU A 206 -10.48 -7.64 -10.84
CA GLU A 206 -10.83 -8.09 -12.20
C GLU A 206 -10.00 -7.33 -13.25
N ARG A 207 -9.95 -6.01 -13.15
CA ARG A 207 -9.14 -5.15 -14.03
C ARG A 207 -7.64 -5.47 -13.94
N ALA A 208 -7.12 -5.69 -12.73
CA ALA A 208 -5.73 -6.09 -12.54
C ALA A 208 -5.43 -7.44 -13.19
N THR A 209 -6.33 -8.39 -13.04
CA THR A 209 -6.23 -9.74 -13.63
C THR A 209 -6.26 -9.69 -15.15
N GLU A 210 -7.15 -8.91 -15.73
CA GLU A 210 -7.25 -8.74 -17.19
C GLU A 210 -6.00 -8.05 -17.76
N ARG A 211 -5.45 -7.05 -17.06
CA ARG A 211 -4.17 -6.44 -17.46
C ARG A 211 -3.03 -7.45 -17.46
N TRP A 212 -2.93 -8.26 -16.41
CA TRP A 212 -1.91 -9.29 -16.32
C TRP A 212 -2.05 -10.33 -17.46
N LYS A 213 -3.27 -10.83 -17.71
CA LYS A 213 -3.54 -11.77 -18.81
C LYS A 213 -3.13 -11.17 -20.15
N ALA A 214 -3.55 -9.94 -20.45
CA ALA A 214 -3.23 -9.29 -21.69
C ALA A 214 -1.72 -9.09 -21.86
N GLN A 215 -1.00 -8.73 -20.79
CA GLN A 215 0.46 -8.62 -20.83
C GLN A 215 1.11 -9.99 -21.15
N MET A 216 0.62 -11.06 -20.55
CA MET A 216 1.12 -12.43 -20.83
C MET A 216 0.83 -12.89 -22.26
N GLU A 217 -0.27 -12.41 -22.85
CA GLU A 217 -0.70 -12.74 -24.22
C GLU A 217 -0.16 -11.74 -25.26
N GLY A 218 0.60 -10.73 -24.83
CA GLY A 218 1.12 -9.68 -25.73
C GLY A 218 0.03 -8.77 -26.32
N ARG A 219 -1.16 -8.74 -25.72
CA ARG A 219 -2.27 -7.87 -26.12
C ARG A 219 -2.13 -6.48 -25.52
N VAL A 220 -2.43 -5.45 -26.31
CA VAL A 220 -2.63 -4.08 -25.81
C VAL A 220 -4.07 -3.98 -25.30
N ILE A 221 -4.24 -3.63 -24.02
CA ILE A 221 -5.56 -3.27 -23.51
C ILE A 221 -5.72 -1.75 -23.73
N GLU A 222 -6.74 -1.39 -24.50
CA GLU A 222 -7.30 -0.04 -24.40
C GLU A 222 -7.77 0.13 -22.96
N GLN A 223 -7.23 1.13 -22.25
CA GLN A 223 -7.58 1.34 -20.84
C GLN A 223 -9.10 1.46 -20.73
N PRO A 224 -9.78 0.55 -20.00
CA PRO A 224 -11.19 0.77 -19.70
C PRO A 224 -11.32 2.09 -18.94
N VAL A 225 -12.40 2.79 -19.17
CA VAL A 225 -12.77 3.96 -18.37
C VAL A 225 -12.68 3.56 -16.90
N GLY A 226 -11.79 4.22 -16.17
CA GLY A 226 -11.47 3.83 -14.80
C GLY A 226 -10.22 2.94 -14.67
N GLY A 227 -9.23 3.42 -13.92
CA GLY A 227 -7.98 2.74 -13.60
C GLY A 227 -8.01 2.00 -12.27
N LEU A 228 -6.88 1.40 -11.89
CA LEU A 228 -6.68 0.84 -10.53
C LEU A 228 -6.68 1.93 -9.43
N GLY A 229 -6.59 3.21 -9.82
CA GLY A 229 -6.62 4.37 -8.93
C GLY A 229 -8.01 4.93 -8.66
N ASP A 230 -9.06 4.39 -9.29
CA ASP A 230 -10.42 4.87 -9.06
C ASP A 230 -10.84 4.66 -7.62
N VAL A 231 -11.55 5.63 -7.08
CA VAL A 231 -11.99 5.64 -5.69
C VAL A 231 -13.18 4.71 -5.52
N VAL A 232 -13.03 3.71 -4.68
CA VAL A 232 -14.14 2.85 -4.23
C VAL A 232 -14.96 3.61 -3.20
N MET A 233 -16.28 3.67 -3.43
CA MET A 233 -17.21 4.40 -2.57
C MET A 233 -17.54 3.61 -1.30
N VAL A 234 -16.51 3.40 -0.47
CA VAL A 234 -16.72 2.81 0.88
C VAL A 234 -17.53 3.77 1.75
N PRO A 235 -18.26 3.27 2.79
CA PRO A 235 -19.17 4.09 3.58
C PRO A 235 -18.62 5.43 4.09
N PRO A 236 -17.38 5.53 4.62
CA PRO A 236 -16.83 6.82 5.02
C PRO A 236 -16.64 7.82 3.86
N VAL A 237 -16.37 7.34 2.64
CA VAL A 237 -16.22 8.18 1.44
C VAL A 237 -17.59 8.64 0.94
N VAL A 238 -18.62 7.78 0.98
CA VAL A 238 -19.99 8.17 0.69
C VAL A 238 -20.46 9.29 1.63
N GLU A 239 -20.25 9.11 2.94
CA GLU A 239 -20.55 10.13 3.95
C GLU A 239 -19.81 11.45 3.68
N ALA A 240 -18.53 11.38 3.29
CA ALA A 240 -17.74 12.56 2.95
C ALA A 240 -18.30 13.30 1.73
N ARG A 241 -18.79 12.56 0.73
CA ARG A 241 -19.49 13.14 -0.43
C ARG A 241 -20.77 13.87 -0.01
N GLU A 242 -21.56 13.25 0.86
CA GLU A 242 -22.81 13.86 1.39
C GLU A 242 -22.54 15.13 2.20
N ARG A 243 -21.41 15.20 2.91
CA ARG A 243 -20.94 16.41 3.59
C ARG A 243 -20.36 17.46 2.62
N GLY A 244 -20.24 17.16 1.33
CA GLY A 244 -19.70 18.07 0.34
C GLY A 244 -18.20 18.33 0.44
N VAL A 245 -17.41 17.39 0.96
CA VAL A 245 -15.94 17.59 1.15
C VAL A 245 -15.09 16.95 0.06
N LEU A 246 -15.68 16.19 -0.85
CA LEU A 246 -14.93 15.54 -1.94
C LEU A 246 -14.69 16.46 -3.15
N HIS A 247 -14.28 17.70 -2.88
CA HIS A 247 -13.89 18.67 -3.91
C HIS A 247 -12.37 18.79 -3.94
N ALA A 248 -11.77 18.42 -5.08
CA ALA A 248 -10.33 18.49 -5.25
C ALA A 248 -9.91 19.81 -5.90
N VAL A 249 -8.81 20.37 -5.40
CA VAL A 249 -8.10 21.48 -6.03
C VAL A 249 -6.84 20.99 -6.73
N ARG A 250 -6.30 21.80 -7.65
CA ARG A 250 -5.05 21.46 -8.36
C ARG A 250 -3.83 21.63 -7.47
N PRO A 251 -2.70 20.98 -7.79
CA PRO A 251 -1.49 21.05 -6.98
C PRO A 251 -0.99 22.48 -6.78
N PHE A 252 -0.48 22.75 -5.59
CA PHE A 252 0.24 23.99 -5.30
C PHE A 252 1.60 24.01 -6.00
N ALA A 253 2.18 25.21 -6.21
CA ALA A 253 3.42 25.40 -6.92
C ALA A 253 4.66 25.19 -6.03
N ARG A 254 4.61 25.65 -4.79
CA ARG A 254 5.73 25.57 -3.84
C ARG A 254 5.27 25.72 -2.40
N PHE A 255 6.13 25.32 -1.48
CA PHE A 255 5.96 25.61 -0.07
C PHE A 255 6.45 27.03 0.30
N THR A 256 5.88 27.56 1.38
CA THR A 256 6.41 28.65 2.20
C THR A 256 6.68 28.12 3.62
N PRO A 257 7.34 28.89 4.50
CA PRO A 257 7.55 28.45 5.87
C PRO A 257 6.26 28.07 6.61
N ASP A 258 5.13 28.71 6.31
CA ASP A 258 3.86 28.54 7.03
C ASP A 258 2.71 28.03 6.15
N GLY A 259 2.99 27.61 4.92
CA GLY A 259 1.93 27.17 4.00
C GLY A 259 2.39 26.85 2.60
N VAL A 260 1.55 27.14 1.63
CA VAL A 260 1.79 26.87 0.21
C VAL A 260 1.38 28.05 -0.67
N VAL A 261 2.00 28.14 -1.86
CA VAL A 261 1.63 29.06 -2.92
C VAL A 261 0.97 28.26 -4.05
N TRP A 262 -0.20 28.68 -4.46
CA TRP A 262 -0.93 28.06 -5.57
C TRP A 262 -0.43 28.56 -6.93
N ALA A 263 -0.90 27.92 -8.00
CA ALA A 263 -0.49 28.27 -9.37
C ALA A 263 -0.87 29.72 -9.80
N ASP A 264 -1.92 30.27 -9.20
CA ASP A 264 -2.36 31.65 -9.42
C ASP A 264 -1.60 32.70 -8.58
N GLY A 265 -0.62 32.26 -7.78
CA GLY A 265 0.18 33.11 -6.90
C GLY A 265 -0.45 33.38 -5.54
N SER A 266 -1.66 32.94 -5.27
CA SER A 266 -2.28 33.05 -3.93
C SER A 266 -1.57 32.16 -2.91
N GLU A 267 -1.58 32.59 -1.66
CA GLU A 267 -0.98 31.84 -0.54
C GLU A 267 -2.04 31.34 0.42
N THR A 268 -1.85 30.13 0.91
CA THR A 268 -2.69 29.54 1.94
C THR A 268 -1.80 29.01 3.07
N ALA A 269 -2.15 29.39 4.28
CA ALA A 269 -1.47 28.89 5.48
C ALA A 269 -1.91 27.44 5.73
N VAL A 270 -0.93 26.56 6.00
CA VAL A 270 -1.10 25.11 6.16
C VAL A 270 -0.31 24.63 7.36
N ASP A 271 -0.90 23.76 8.16
CA ASP A 271 -0.26 23.21 9.36
C ASP A 271 0.26 21.78 9.11
N ALA A 272 -0.35 21.04 8.16
CA ALA A 272 0.10 19.71 7.82
C ALA A 272 -0.20 19.32 6.36
N VAL A 273 0.64 18.43 5.80
CA VAL A 273 0.44 17.79 4.49
C VAL A 273 0.52 16.28 4.66
N ILE A 274 -0.52 15.59 4.18
CA ILE A 274 -0.58 14.13 4.14
C ILE A 274 -0.42 13.68 2.69
N TRP A 275 0.70 13.05 2.39
CA TRP A 275 1.03 12.55 1.07
C TRP A 275 0.37 11.19 0.82
N CYS A 276 -0.74 11.16 0.10
CA CYS A 276 -1.43 9.97 -0.38
C CYS A 276 -1.02 9.63 -1.82
N THR A 277 0.26 9.79 -2.11
CA THR A 277 0.86 9.76 -3.45
C THR A 277 1.37 8.38 -3.88
N GLY A 278 0.93 7.34 -3.16
CA GLY A 278 1.20 5.95 -3.46
C GLY A 278 2.61 5.51 -3.10
N PHE A 279 3.00 4.38 -3.65
CA PHE A 279 4.22 3.65 -3.29
C PHE A 279 4.93 3.16 -4.54
N LYS A 280 6.24 2.97 -4.43
CA LYS A 280 7.06 2.30 -5.43
C LYS A 280 7.39 0.87 -4.99
N PRO A 281 7.67 -0.06 -5.92
CA PRO A 281 8.15 -1.39 -5.55
C PRO A 281 9.39 -1.32 -4.64
N ALA A 282 9.40 -2.11 -3.57
CA ALA A 282 10.52 -2.14 -2.62
C ALA A 282 11.59 -3.14 -3.06
N LEU A 283 12.23 -2.89 -4.21
CA LEU A 283 13.17 -3.81 -4.88
C LEU A 283 14.65 -3.42 -4.72
N GLY A 284 15.00 -2.48 -3.84
CA GLY A 284 16.38 -1.97 -3.65
C GLY A 284 17.41 -3.08 -3.41
N HIS A 285 17.03 -4.16 -2.75
CA HIS A 285 17.88 -5.32 -2.49
C HIS A 285 18.29 -6.10 -3.76
N LEU A 286 17.63 -5.86 -4.90
CA LEU A 286 17.95 -6.50 -6.19
C LEU A 286 18.94 -5.69 -7.04
N GLN A 287 19.35 -4.48 -6.61
CA GLN A 287 20.29 -3.64 -7.37
C GLN A 287 21.55 -4.38 -7.83
N PRO A 288 22.21 -5.23 -7.01
CA PRO A 288 23.43 -5.93 -7.45
C PRO A 288 23.19 -6.92 -8.59
N LEU A 289 21.92 -7.30 -8.84
CA LEU A 289 21.55 -8.21 -9.95
C LEU A 289 21.33 -7.48 -11.28
N GLY A 290 21.29 -6.14 -11.28
CA GLY A 290 20.95 -5.35 -12.47
C GLY A 290 19.51 -5.53 -12.96
N CYS A 291 18.57 -5.90 -12.08
CA CYS A 291 17.16 -6.21 -12.40
C CYS A 291 16.24 -4.99 -12.22
N TYR A 292 16.64 -3.80 -12.63
CA TYR A 292 15.84 -2.57 -12.61
C TYR A 292 15.75 -1.95 -13.99
#